data_07a4dd8af6c97d56c4c354bd0cf55b31
#
_entry.id   07a4dd8af6c97d56c4c354bd0cf55b31
#
_cell.length_a   1.000
_cell.length_b   1.000
_cell.length_c   1.000
_cell.angle_alpha   90.00
_cell.angle_beta   90.00
_cell.angle_gamma   90.00
#
_symmetry.space_group_name_H-M   'P 1'
#
loop_
_entity.id
_entity.type
_entity.pdbx_description
1 polymer ?
#
loop_
_entity_poly.entity_id
_entity_poly.type
_entity_poly.pdbx_seq_one_letter_code
_entity_poly.pdbx_strand_id
1 'polypeptide(L)'
;MKQTYIVDGVRTPIGKFKGMLAAVRTDDLAAMTIAKLLEKNPELDPAAIDDVILGCANQAGEDNRNVARMAALLAGLPWSVPGETVNRLCASGMSAAIHAHRAIMVGDGDLFIAGGVENMSRGPYVISKSESAFDTGSKMYDTSFGWRFVNPKMKELYGTHAMGETAENLVEQFGISREDQDAFALWSQQKAARAQERGRFRLEKFAVEILQRKKDPIIFVEDEFMKPNTTLEALGGLRAAFKKDGSVTAGNSSGLNDGAVALLMASGEAVERHGLKPLARVVSSAVAGVEPRIMGIGPVEASKKALAKVDLTLDDMDIIELNEAFAAQVLACTRELGLVDNDERINPNGGAIALGHPLGVTGGRILHSAALELQETGKKYALVSMCIGVGQGYATILERA
;
A
#
# COMPACT_ATOMS: atom_id res chain seq x y z
N MET A 1 -7.28 -28.12 -0.09
CA MET A 1 -6.82 -26.93 0.65
C MET A 1 -8.00 -25.96 0.71
N LYS A 2 -8.20 -25.27 1.83
CA LYS A 2 -9.24 -24.24 1.93
C LYS A 2 -9.02 -23.13 0.89
N GLN A 3 -10.08 -22.47 0.46
CA GLN A 3 -10.01 -21.28 -0.40
C GLN A 3 -10.15 -20.03 0.46
N THR A 4 -9.49 -18.96 0.06
CA THR A 4 -9.56 -17.67 0.75
C THR A 4 -10.08 -16.60 -0.19
N TYR A 5 -11.00 -15.80 0.30
CA TYR A 5 -11.64 -14.73 -0.43
C TYR A 5 -11.41 -13.36 0.24
N ILE A 6 -11.24 -12.35 -0.58
CA ILE A 6 -11.48 -10.96 -0.20
C ILE A 6 -12.99 -10.76 -0.38
N VAL A 7 -13.68 -10.53 0.73
CA VAL A 7 -15.15 -10.39 0.74
C VAL A 7 -15.56 -8.94 0.55
N ASP A 8 -14.98 -8.06 1.31
CA ASP A 8 -15.25 -6.63 1.28
C ASP A 8 -14.00 -5.85 1.69
N GLY A 9 -14.05 -4.55 1.56
CA GLY A 9 -13.00 -3.67 2.01
C GLY A 9 -13.46 -2.22 2.09
N VAL A 10 -12.69 -1.43 2.82
CA VAL A 10 -12.92 0.00 2.94
C VAL A 10 -11.59 0.69 3.28
N ARG A 11 -11.42 1.89 2.78
CA ARG A 11 -10.27 2.73 3.11
C ARG A 11 -10.67 4.17 3.43
N THR A 12 -9.82 4.86 4.12
CA THR A 12 -9.92 6.32 4.19
C THR A 12 -9.63 6.94 2.82
N PRO A 13 -10.03 8.17 2.55
CA PRO A 13 -9.33 8.98 1.57
C PRO A 13 -7.84 9.06 1.96
N ILE A 14 -6.96 9.18 0.98
CA ILE A 14 -5.52 9.31 1.23
C ILE A 14 -5.18 10.79 1.45
N GLY A 15 -4.65 11.10 2.64
CA GLY A 15 -4.14 12.41 2.99
C GLY A 15 -2.75 12.64 2.40
N LYS A 16 -2.47 13.88 1.97
CA LYS A 16 -1.08 14.28 1.68
C LYS A 16 -0.31 14.52 2.98
N PHE A 17 0.99 14.47 2.90
CA PHE A 17 1.88 14.80 4.03
C PHE A 17 1.56 16.18 4.63
N LYS A 18 1.33 16.22 5.94
CA LYS A 18 0.87 17.41 6.68
C LYS A 18 -0.49 17.94 6.21
N GLY A 19 -1.31 17.09 5.57
CA GLY A 19 -2.65 17.40 5.07
C GLY A 19 -3.75 17.12 6.09
N MET A 20 -4.92 16.78 5.58
CA MET A 20 -6.13 16.64 6.38
C MET A 20 -6.03 15.57 7.48
N LEU A 21 -5.42 14.43 7.18
CA LEU A 21 -5.29 13.33 8.15
C LEU A 21 -4.16 13.54 9.18
N ALA A 22 -3.33 14.56 9.04
CA ALA A 22 -2.27 14.87 10.01
C ALA A 22 -2.80 15.19 11.43
N ALA A 23 -4.07 15.58 11.54
CA ALA A 23 -4.72 15.84 12.83
C ALA A 23 -5.28 14.56 13.50
N VAL A 24 -5.40 13.45 12.78
CA VAL A 24 -5.97 12.20 13.27
C VAL A 24 -4.87 11.28 13.78
N ARG A 25 -5.03 10.72 14.97
CA ARG A 25 -4.09 9.73 15.52
C ARG A 25 -4.04 8.48 14.63
N THR A 26 -2.89 7.84 14.53
CA THR A 26 -2.70 6.66 13.68
C THR A 26 -3.55 5.48 14.14
N ASP A 27 -3.62 5.23 15.45
CA ASP A 27 -4.43 4.16 16.04
C ASP A 27 -5.95 4.41 15.87
N ASP A 28 -6.41 5.67 16.02
CA ASP A 28 -7.80 6.05 15.75
C ASP A 28 -8.16 5.89 14.28
N LEU A 29 -7.26 6.26 13.36
CA LEU A 29 -7.48 6.14 11.91
C LEU A 29 -7.69 4.66 11.50
N ALA A 30 -6.90 3.76 12.06
CA ALA A 30 -7.06 2.32 11.87
C ALA A 30 -8.39 1.82 12.47
N ALA A 31 -8.74 2.28 13.67
CA ALA A 31 -9.98 1.90 14.36
C ALA A 31 -11.22 2.36 13.58
N MET A 32 -11.26 3.60 13.11
CA MET A 32 -12.35 4.12 12.27
C MET A 32 -12.57 3.26 11.02
N THR A 33 -11.48 2.79 10.42
CA THR A 33 -11.54 1.98 9.19
C THR A 33 -12.10 0.59 9.49
N ILE A 34 -11.70 -0.04 10.59
CA ILE A 34 -12.26 -1.32 11.05
C ILE A 34 -13.75 -1.15 11.39
N ALA A 35 -14.11 -0.14 12.18
CA ALA A 35 -15.50 0.14 12.54
C ALA A 35 -16.38 0.33 11.31
N LYS A 36 -15.87 1.04 10.29
CA LYS A 36 -16.58 1.25 9.03
C LYS A 36 -16.75 -0.03 8.21
N LEU A 37 -15.78 -0.92 8.24
CA LEU A 37 -15.91 -2.24 7.60
C LEU A 37 -16.99 -3.08 8.28
N LEU A 38 -17.07 -3.06 9.61
CA LEU A 38 -18.12 -3.74 10.37
C LEU A 38 -19.52 -3.13 10.10
N GLU A 39 -19.61 -1.80 10.05
CA GLU A 39 -20.86 -1.10 9.69
C GLU A 39 -21.38 -1.48 8.29
N LYS A 40 -20.47 -1.71 7.33
CA LYS A 40 -20.83 -2.19 5.98
C LYS A 40 -21.33 -3.64 5.97
N ASN A 41 -21.00 -4.42 7.00
CA ASN A 41 -21.33 -5.84 7.12
C ASN A 41 -22.14 -6.11 8.42
N PRO A 42 -23.33 -5.51 8.58
CA PRO A 42 -24.07 -5.50 9.86
C PRO A 42 -24.58 -6.86 10.29
N GLU A 43 -24.70 -7.82 9.36
CA GLU A 43 -25.12 -9.19 9.67
C GLU A 43 -23.98 -10.06 10.24
N LEU A 44 -22.75 -9.55 10.19
CA LEU A 44 -21.59 -10.26 10.68
C LEU A 44 -21.47 -10.07 12.21
N ASP A 45 -21.46 -11.17 12.96
CA ASP A 45 -21.11 -11.11 14.38
C ASP A 45 -19.63 -10.74 14.55
N PRO A 46 -19.30 -9.60 15.16
CA PRO A 46 -17.92 -9.22 15.38
C PRO A 46 -17.10 -10.22 16.20
N ALA A 47 -17.75 -11.04 17.01
CA ALA A 47 -17.12 -12.10 17.79
C ALA A 47 -16.70 -13.32 16.96
N ALA A 48 -17.18 -13.43 15.72
CA ALA A 48 -16.77 -14.47 14.77
C ALA A 48 -15.44 -14.17 14.08
N ILE A 49 -14.87 -12.99 14.28
CA ILE A 49 -13.56 -12.62 13.71
C ILE A 49 -12.46 -13.31 14.52
N ASP A 50 -11.68 -14.12 13.84
CA ASP A 50 -10.59 -14.90 14.46
C ASP A 50 -9.38 -14.04 14.80
N ASP A 51 -9.02 -13.07 13.93
CA ASP A 51 -7.91 -12.15 14.18
C ASP A 51 -8.00 -10.87 13.34
N VAL A 52 -7.30 -9.82 13.80
CA VAL A 52 -7.10 -8.55 13.09
C VAL A 52 -5.63 -8.39 12.76
N ILE A 53 -5.26 -8.47 11.48
CA ILE A 53 -3.87 -8.36 11.04
C ILE A 53 -3.67 -7.06 10.27
N LEU A 54 -2.91 -6.10 10.82
CA LEU A 54 -2.64 -4.83 10.15
C LEU A 54 -1.16 -4.64 9.83
N GLY A 55 -0.91 -4.16 8.61
CA GLY A 55 0.39 -3.68 8.20
C GLY A 55 0.67 -2.28 8.73
N CYS A 56 1.87 -2.05 9.29
CA CYS A 56 2.36 -0.74 9.66
C CYS A 56 3.88 -0.73 9.58
N ALA A 57 4.45 0.23 8.84
CA ALA A 57 5.89 0.27 8.59
C ALA A 57 6.65 1.06 9.66
N ASN A 58 6.10 2.16 10.16
CA ASN A 58 6.82 3.03 11.09
C ASN A 58 6.91 2.47 12.51
N GLN A 59 5.80 2.27 13.19
CA GLN A 59 5.68 1.74 14.55
C GLN A 59 6.48 2.49 15.63
N ALA A 60 6.82 3.75 15.38
CA ALA A 60 7.65 4.55 16.28
C ALA A 60 6.84 5.51 17.17
N GLY A 61 5.59 5.79 16.82
CA GLY A 61 4.72 6.76 17.48
C GLY A 61 3.46 6.15 18.07
N GLU A 62 2.33 6.67 17.70
CA GLU A 62 0.98 6.22 18.13
C GLU A 62 0.62 4.83 17.60
N ASP A 63 1.36 4.39 16.61
CA ASP A 63 1.34 3.08 15.97
C ASP A 63 2.27 2.04 16.64
N ASN A 64 2.86 2.39 17.79
CA ASN A 64 3.78 1.51 18.51
C ASN A 64 3.06 0.30 19.15
N ARG A 65 3.84 -0.62 19.68
CA ARG A 65 3.41 -1.89 20.30
C ARG A 65 2.73 -2.79 19.27
N ASN A 66 1.39 -2.75 19.20
CA ASN A 66 0.56 -3.54 18.31
C ASN A 66 -0.66 -2.73 17.91
N VAL A 67 -0.51 -1.92 16.85
CA VAL A 67 -1.57 -1.02 16.39
C VAL A 67 -2.81 -1.79 15.96
N ALA A 68 -2.68 -3.02 15.42
CA ALA A 68 -3.82 -3.86 15.06
C ALA A 68 -4.69 -4.18 16.27
N ARG A 69 -4.07 -4.61 17.38
CA ARG A 69 -4.81 -4.90 18.61
C ARG A 69 -5.44 -3.66 19.23
N MET A 70 -4.71 -2.54 19.24
CA MET A 70 -5.25 -1.26 19.74
C MET A 70 -6.44 -0.81 18.89
N ALA A 71 -6.32 -0.85 17.57
CA ALA A 71 -7.37 -0.47 16.64
C ALA A 71 -8.62 -1.38 16.77
N ALA A 72 -8.43 -2.69 16.91
CA ALA A 72 -9.53 -3.64 17.14
C ALA A 72 -10.35 -3.27 18.37
N LEU A 73 -9.70 -2.98 19.49
CA LEU A 73 -10.38 -2.55 20.74
C LEU A 73 -11.06 -1.19 20.60
N LEU A 74 -10.39 -0.22 19.99
CA LEU A 74 -10.93 1.11 19.74
C LEU A 74 -12.12 1.10 18.76
N ALA A 75 -12.13 0.16 17.81
CA ALA A 75 -13.24 -0.07 16.88
C ALA A 75 -14.46 -0.74 17.54
N GLY A 76 -14.34 -1.18 18.79
CA GLY A 76 -15.42 -1.84 19.53
C GLY A 76 -15.53 -3.34 19.28
N LEU A 77 -14.54 -4.00 18.70
CA LEU A 77 -14.50 -5.46 18.64
C LEU A 77 -14.43 -6.06 20.06
N PRO A 78 -15.03 -7.24 20.29
CA PRO A 78 -14.89 -7.95 21.55
C PRO A 78 -13.42 -8.12 21.95
N TRP A 79 -13.13 -8.02 23.25
CA TRP A 79 -11.76 -8.21 23.75
C TRP A 79 -11.19 -9.61 23.50
N SER A 80 -12.05 -10.58 23.18
CA SER A 80 -11.66 -11.94 22.75
C SER A 80 -11.00 -11.97 21.37
N VAL A 81 -11.27 -10.99 20.48
CA VAL A 81 -10.65 -10.92 19.14
C VAL A 81 -9.22 -10.41 19.26
N PRO A 82 -8.19 -11.20 18.92
CA PRO A 82 -6.80 -10.80 19.02
C PRO A 82 -6.40 -9.77 17.95
N GLY A 83 -5.12 -9.46 17.85
CA GLY A 83 -4.59 -8.60 16.79
C GLY A 83 -3.10 -8.74 16.62
N GLU A 84 -2.62 -8.70 15.39
CA GLU A 84 -1.20 -8.76 15.01
C GLU A 84 -0.83 -7.59 14.12
N THR A 85 0.34 -6.98 14.37
CA THR A 85 0.92 -5.97 13.48
C THR A 85 2.11 -6.54 12.74
N VAL A 86 2.07 -6.46 11.39
CA VAL A 86 3.14 -6.97 10.51
C VAL A 86 3.86 -5.82 9.82
N ASN A 87 5.17 -5.99 9.62
CA ASN A 87 6.01 -5.04 8.91
C ASN A 87 6.78 -5.71 7.77
N ARG A 88 6.46 -5.30 6.55
CA ARG A 88 7.22 -5.55 5.34
C ARG A 88 7.34 -4.24 4.55
N LEU A 89 7.65 -3.15 5.26
CA LEU A 89 7.77 -1.81 4.69
C LEU A 89 6.56 -1.48 3.79
N CYS A 90 6.80 -1.07 2.52
CA CYS A 90 5.74 -0.69 1.57
C CYS A 90 4.65 -1.76 1.37
N ALA A 91 4.98 -3.04 1.53
CA ALA A 91 4.05 -4.16 1.34
C ALA A 91 3.42 -4.69 2.65
N SER A 92 3.47 -3.93 3.75
CA SER A 92 2.94 -4.39 5.03
C SER A 92 1.46 -4.74 4.96
N GLY A 93 0.63 -3.93 4.29
CA GLY A 93 -0.80 -4.22 4.12
C GLY A 93 -1.08 -5.46 3.24
N MET A 94 -0.31 -5.67 2.17
CA MET A 94 -0.40 -6.92 1.39
C MET A 94 0.06 -8.11 2.22
N SER A 95 1.11 -7.94 3.02
CA SER A 95 1.62 -8.98 3.93
C SER A 95 0.56 -9.38 4.94
N ALA A 96 -0.18 -8.41 5.50
CA ALA A 96 -1.29 -8.66 6.41
C ALA A 96 -2.39 -9.53 5.77
N ALA A 97 -2.84 -9.16 4.56
CA ALA A 97 -3.83 -9.94 3.81
C ALA A 97 -3.34 -11.36 3.49
N ILE A 98 -2.06 -11.52 3.14
CA ILE A 98 -1.51 -12.84 2.84
C ILE A 98 -1.20 -13.64 4.12
N HIS A 99 -0.98 -13.02 5.28
CA HIS A 99 -0.96 -13.73 6.56
C HIS A 99 -2.34 -14.31 6.88
N ALA A 100 -3.42 -13.52 6.75
CA ALA A 100 -4.78 -14.02 6.88
C ALA A 100 -5.09 -15.16 5.90
N HIS A 101 -4.69 -15.02 4.63
CA HIS A 101 -4.80 -16.10 3.64
C HIS A 101 -4.09 -17.38 4.10
N ARG A 102 -2.86 -17.29 4.58
CA ARG A 102 -2.11 -18.46 5.05
C ARG A 102 -2.74 -19.09 6.29
N ALA A 103 -3.21 -18.29 7.24
CA ALA A 103 -3.93 -18.77 8.42
C ALA A 103 -5.18 -19.58 8.02
N ILE A 104 -5.99 -19.05 7.09
CA ILE A 104 -7.15 -19.76 6.53
C ILE A 104 -6.72 -21.07 5.85
N MET A 105 -5.67 -21.06 5.04
CA MET A 105 -5.19 -22.23 4.30
C MET A 105 -4.74 -23.38 5.20
N VAL A 106 -4.17 -23.09 6.38
CA VAL A 106 -3.73 -24.09 7.36
C VAL A 106 -4.80 -24.42 8.41
N GLY A 107 -5.90 -23.66 8.46
CA GLY A 107 -7.03 -23.91 9.36
C GLY A 107 -6.91 -23.23 10.73
N ASP A 108 -6.09 -22.19 10.87
CA ASP A 108 -5.96 -21.42 12.13
C ASP A 108 -7.15 -20.48 12.38
N GLY A 109 -8.01 -20.29 11.38
CA GLY A 109 -9.23 -19.50 11.46
C GLY A 109 -9.93 -19.45 10.10
N ASP A 110 -11.11 -18.83 10.08
CA ASP A 110 -11.97 -18.75 8.90
C ASP A 110 -12.32 -17.31 8.51
N LEU A 111 -12.22 -16.36 9.43
CA LEU A 111 -12.67 -14.98 9.22
C LEU A 111 -11.70 -13.98 9.85
N PHE A 112 -11.13 -13.12 9.02
CA PHE A 112 -10.09 -12.16 9.41
C PHE A 112 -10.40 -10.75 8.94
N ILE A 113 -10.01 -9.75 9.73
CA ILE A 113 -9.82 -8.39 9.22
C ILE A 113 -8.32 -8.21 8.92
N ALA A 114 -7.99 -7.89 7.67
CA ALA A 114 -6.62 -7.63 7.25
C ALA A 114 -6.52 -6.25 6.60
N GLY A 115 -5.36 -5.62 6.63
CA GLY A 115 -5.21 -4.32 6.01
C GLY A 115 -3.98 -3.58 6.49
N GLY A 116 -4.12 -2.30 6.80
CA GLY A 116 -3.00 -1.55 7.34
C GLY A 116 -3.26 -0.07 7.54
N VAL A 117 -2.35 0.55 8.23
CA VAL A 117 -2.38 1.98 8.54
C VAL A 117 -0.98 2.57 8.43
N GLU A 118 -0.90 3.78 7.94
CA GLU A 118 0.31 4.61 7.99
C GLU A 118 -0.09 6.07 8.11
N ASN A 119 0.46 6.78 9.08
CA ASN A 119 0.34 8.23 9.16
C ASN A 119 1.75 8.82 9.17
N MET A 120 2.28 9.10 7.96
CA MET A 120 3.65 9.58 7.80
C MET A 120 3.79 11.02 8.33
N SER A 121 2.69 11.77 8.38
CA SER A 121 2.67 13.13 8.96
C SER A 121 2.92 13.15 10.47
N ARG A 122 2.60 12.06 11.18
CA ARG A 122 2.71 11.93 12.64
C ARG A 122 3.90 11.09 13.08
N GLY A 123 4.80 10.74 12.17
CA GLY A 123 6.05 10.09 12.51
C GLY A 123 6.80 10.90 13.56
N PRO A 124 7.12 10.37 14.77
CA PRO A 124 7.76 11.13 15.82
C PRO A 124 9.24 11.37 15.52
N TYR A 125 9.82 12.35 16.23
CA TYR A 125 11.26 12.43 16.33
C TYR A 125 11.76 11.38 17.32
N VAL A 126 12.88 10.75 17.00
CA VAL A 126 13.56 9.78 17.87
C VAL A 126 15.02 10.19 18.07
N ILE A 127 15.55 9.96 19.26
CA ILE A 127 16.93 10.24 19.61
C ILE A 127 17.60 8.96 20.09
N SER A 128 18.87 8.73 19.69
CA SER A 128 19.66 7.61 20.21
C SER A 128 19.97 7.80 21.69
N LYS A 129 20.09 6.71 22.43
CA LYS A 129 20.70 6.75 23.74
C LYS A 129 22.20 7.01 23.61
N SER A 130 22.75 7.78 24.54
CA SER A 130 24.19 7.99 24.62
C SER A 130 24.90 6.71 24.97
N GLU A 131 26.04 6.43 24.35
CA GLU A 131 26.89 5.26 24.62
C GLU A 131 27.85 5.49 25.79
N SER A 132 28.08 6.77 26.13
CA SER A 132 28.98 7.18 27.23
C SER A 132 28.41 8.36 28.02
N ALA A 133 28.93 8.57 29.24
CA ALA A 133 28.61 9.76 30.04
C ALA A 133 29.12 11.02 29.31
N PHE A 134 28.33 12.08 29.38
CA PHE A 134 28.65 13.39 28.77
C PHE A 134 28.81 13.36 27.24
N ASP A 135 28.20 12.37 26.57
CA ASP A 135 28.16 12.29 25.11
C ASP A 135 27.47 13.52 24.51
N THR A 136 28.13 14.15 23.55
CA THR A 136 27.60 15.28 22.78
C THR A 136 27.15 14.88 21.37
N GLY A 137 27.27 13.59 21.02
CA GLY A 137 27.03 13.05 19.69
C GLY A 137 25.61 12.56 19.43
N SER A 138 24.66 12.74 20.35
CA SER A 138 23.27 12.30 20.18
C SER A 138 22.65 12.97 18.96
N LYS A 139 22.02 12.14 18.09
CA LYS A 139 21.35 12.59 16.87
C LYS A 139 19.85 12.39 17.00
N MET A 140 19.09 13.39 16.58
CA MET A 140 17.64 13.30 16.43
C MET A 140 17.29 12.99 14.99
N TYR A 141 16.36 12.04 14.80
CA TYR A 141 15.88 11.62 13.49
C TYR A 141 14.38 11.84 13.40
N ASP A 142 13.91 12.35 12.26
CA ASP A 142 12.50 12.31 11.87
C ASP A 142 12.17 10.90 11.36
N THR A 143 11.16 10.25 11.91
CA THR A 143 10.78 8.89 11.53
C THR A 143 9.76 8.85 10.40
N SER A 144 9.29 9.98 9.92
CA SER A 144 8.31 10.06 8.83
C SER A 144 8.81 9.39 7.57
N PHE A 145 10.12 9.46 7.29
CA PHE A 145 10.72 8.90 6.10
C PHE A 145 12.24 8.73 6.23
N GLY A 146 12.81 7.80 5.45
CA GLY A 146 14.23 7.62 5.32
C GLY A 146 14.90 6.73 6.38
N TRP A 147 16.22 6.64 6.26
CA TRP A 147 17.04 5.84 7.14
C TRP A 147 17.27 6.52 8.49
N ARG A 148 17.18 5.76 9.57
CA ARG A 148 17.55 6.14 10.93
C ARG A 148 18.34 5.03 11.61
N PHE A 149 19.25 5.38 12.53
CA PHE A 149 20.07 4.41 13.23
C PHE A 149 20.79 3.42 12.30
N VAL A 150 21.39 3.96 11.25
CA VAL A 150 22.02 3.17 10.18
C VAL A 150 23.10 2.27 10.77
N ASN A 151 22.97 0.95 10.54
CA ASN A 151 24.01 -0.02 10.85
C ASN A 151 25.21 0.21 9.91
N PRO A 152 26.42 0.50 10.42
CA PRO A 152 27.59 0.78 9.60
C PRO A 152 27.93 -0.35 8.63
N LYS A 153 27.80 -1.60 9.07
CA LYS A 153 28.07 -2.79 8.25
C LYS A 153 27.05 -2.94 7.11
N MET A 154 25.77 -2.63 7.37
CA MET A 154 24.75 -2.61 6.33
C MET A 154 25.06 -1.57 5.27
N LYS A 155 25.50 -0.36 5.69
CA LYS A 155 25.90 0.72 4.80
C LYS A 155 27.12 0.33 3.94
N GLU A 156 28.10 -0.33 4.55
CA GLU A 156 29.30 -0.81 3.85
C GLU A 156 28.99 -1.87 2.79
N LEU A 157 28.16 -2.87 3.13
CA LEU A 157 27.91 -4.02 2.27
C LEU A 157 26.90 -3.74 1.15
N TYR A 158 25.84 -2.95 1.43
CA TYR A 158 24.69 -2.81 0.54
C TYR A 158 24.31 -1.36 0.23
N GLY A 159 24.95 -0.40 0.89
CA GLY A 159 24.56 0.99 0.85
C GLY A 159 23.27 1.27 1.64
N THR A 160 22.96 2.54 1.79
CA THR A 160 21.71 3.02 2.41
C THR A 160 21.17 4.18 1.59
N HIS A 161 20.97 3.92 0.29
CA HIS A 161 20.43 4.91 -0.63
C HIS A 161 19.05 5.38 -0.20
N ALA A 162 18.76 6.66 -0.34
CA ALA A 162 17.40 7.16 -0.22
C ALA A 162 16.51 6.55 -1.32
N MET A 163 15.20 6.50 -1.08
CA MET A 163 14.29 5.84 -2.04
C MET A 163 14.36 6.44 -3.45
N GLY A 164 14.44 7.76 -3.58
CA GLY A 164 14.60 8.40 -4.87
C GLY A 164 15.96 8.10 -5.52
N GLU A 165 17.03 7.91 -4.75
CA GLU A 165 18.33 7.46 -5.29
C GLU A 165 18.24 6.03 -5.84
N THR A 166 17.43 5.14 -5.22
CA THR A 166 17.21 3.80 -5.78
C THR A 166 16.43 3.86 -7.10
N ALA A 167 15.55 4.85 -7.28
CA ALA A 167 14.87 5.10 -8.55
C ALA A 167 15.83 5.63 -9.62
N GLU A 168 16.73 6.54 -9.27
CA GLU A 168 17.80 7.00 -10.19
C GLU A 168 18.76 5.86 -10.59
N ASN A 169 19.03 4.90 -9.71
CA ASN A 169 19.80 3.71 -10.06
C ASN A 169 19.09 2.84 -11.12
N LEU A 170 17.75 2.77 -11.09
CA LEU A 170 16.97 2.10 -12.13
C LEU A 170 17.01 2.88 -13.45
N VAL A 171 16.90 4.21 -13.38
CA VAL A 171 17.04 5.08 -14.55
C VAL A 171 18.36 4.79 -15.29
N GLU A 172 19.45 4.76 -14.56
CA GLU A 172 20.79 4.48 -15.12
C GLU A 172 20.89 3.05 -15.69
N GLN A 173 20.41 2.07 -14.94
CA GLN A 173 20.58 0.65 -15.29
C GLN A 173 19.69 0.23 -16.46
N PHE A 174 18.48 0.77 -16.57
CA PHE A 174 17.50 0.39 -17.60
C PHE A 174 17.29 1.45 -18.68
N GLY A 175 18.07 2.53 -18.68
CA GLY A 175 18.03 3.56 -19.71
C GLY A 175 16.69 4.27 -19.83
N ILE A 176 16.05 4.60 -18.69
CA ILE A 176 14.71 5.20 -18.67
C ILE A 176 14.82 6.71 -18.81
N SER A 177 14.21 7.27 -19.85
CA SER A 177 14.27 8.73 -20.07
C SER A 177 13.40 9.51 -19.08
N ARG A 178 13.66 10.81 -18.93
CA ARG A 178 12.83 11.73 -18.17
C ARG A 178 11.45 11.86 -18.80
N GLU A 179 11.41 11.89 -20.10
CA GLU A 179 10.20 12.01 -20.91
C GLU A 179 9.27 10.83 -20.70
N ASP A 180 9.79 9.59 -20.66
CA ASP A 180 9.00 8.39 -20.38
C ASP A 180 8.41 8.43 -18.96
N GLN A 181 9.21 8.86 -17.98
CA GLN A 181 8.76 9.00 -16.58
C GLN A 181 7.63 10.01 -16.45
N ASP A 182 7.76 11.18 -17.08
CA ASP A 182 6.75 12.23 -17.02
C ASP A 182 5.49 11.83 -17.81
N ALA A 183 5.62 11.14 -18.93
CA ALA A 183 4.48 10.58 -19.68
C ALA A 183 3.71 9.56 -18.86
N PHE A 184 4.40 8.64 -18.16
CA PHE A 184 3.78 7.67 -17.27
C PHE A 184 3.06 8.36 -16.09
N ALA A 185 3.70 9.36 -15.49
CA ALA A 185 3.12 10.12 -14.38
C ALA A 185 1.84 10.86 -14.80
N LEU A 186 1.86 11.51 -15.97
CA LEU A 186 0.68 12.13 -16.54
C LEU A 186 -0.44 11.11 -16.77
N TRP A 187 -0.12 9.95 -17.31
CA TRP A 187 -1.07 8.88 -17.57
C TRP A 187 -1.73 8.37 -16.28
N SER A 188 -0.94 8.20 -15.19
CA SER A 188 -1.47 7.86 -13.87
C SER A 188 -2.47 8.90 -13.36
N GLN A 189 -2.14 10.20 -13.43
CA GLN A 189 -3.04 11.30 -13.04
C GLN A 189 -4.33 11.31 -13.86
N GLN A 190 -4.23 11.12 -15.16
CA GLN A 190 -5.41 11.09 -16.06
C GLN A 190 -6.33 9.90 -15.76
N LYS A 191 -5.78 8.71 -15.48
CA LYS A 191 -6.56 7.54 -15.10
C LYS A 191 -7.27 7.76 -13.76
N ALA A 192 -6.57 8.31 -12.78
CA ALA A 192 -7.15 8.63 -11.48
C ALA A 192 -8.27 9.68 -11.60
N ALA A 193 -8.08 10.72 -12.39
CA ALA A 193 -9.10 11.74 -12.65
C ALA A 193 -10.37 11.12 -13.26
N ARG A 194 -10.23 10.31 -14.32
CA ARG A 194 -11.37 9.59 -14.92
C ARG A 194 -12.07 8.65 -13.94
N ALA A 195 -11.31 7.92 -13.10
CA ALA A 195 -11.87 7.06 -12.08
C ALA A 195 -12.65 7.85 -11.02
N GLN A 196 -12.15 9.01 -10.60
CA GLN A 196 -12.82 9.94 -9.70
C GLN A 196 -14.13 10.45 -10.30
N GLU A 197 -14.12 10.94 -11.54
CA GLU A 197 -15.29 11.48 -12.25
C GLU A 197 -16.41 10.45 -12.38
N ARG A 198 -16.08 9.20 -12.72
CA ARG A 198 -17.07 8.10 -12.80
C ARG A 198 -17.50 7.55 -11.44
N GLY A 199 -16.97 8.07 -10.34
CA GLY A 199 -17.34 7.66 -8.99
C GLY A 199 -16.72 6.36 -8.51
N ARG A 200 -15.72 5.80 -9.21
CA ARG A 200 -15.09 4.51 -8.92
C ARG A 200 -14.57 4.42 -7.48
N PHE A 201 -13.93 5.49 -6.99
CA PHE A 201 -13.38 5.50 -5.64
C PHE A 201 -14.42 5.58 -4.52
N ARG A 202 -15.69 5.86 -4.82
CA ARG A 202 -16.77 5.79 -3.82
C ARG A 202 -17.05 4.36 -3.33
N LEU A 203 -16.67 3.36 -4.13
CA LEU A 203 -16.79 1.94 -3.75
C LEU A 203 -15.76 1.53 -2.69
N GLU A 204 -14.67 2.29 -2.58
CA GLU A 204 -13.55 2.00 -1.68
C GLU A 204 -13.55 2.85 -0.41
N LYS A 205 -13.96 4.14 -0.54
CA LYS A 205 -13.76 5.18 0.46
C LYS A 205 -14.97 5.40 1.35
N PHE A 206 -14.71 5.82 2.56
CA PHE A 206 -15.70 6.43 3.43
C PHE A 206 -15.28 7.85 3.84
N ALA A 207 -16.23 8.65 4.29
CA ALA A 207 -15.96 9.98 4.82
C ALA A 207 -15.33 9.91 6.20
N VAL A 208 -14.17 10.55 6.38
CA VAL A 208 -13.51 10.67 7.67
C VAL A 208 -13.92 12.00 8.31
N GLU A 209 -14.49 11.93 9.49
CA GLU A 209 -14.84 13.10 10.30
C GLU A 209 -13.63 13.55 11.11
N ILE A 210 -13.14 14.75 10.82
CA ILE A 210 -11.98 15.33 11.49
C ILE A 210 -12.46 16.37 12.49
N LEU A 211 -12.38 16.04 13.77
CA LEU A 211 -12.82 16.90 14.85
C LEU A 211 -11.98 18.17 14.92
N GLN A 212 -12.64 19.31 15.08
CA GLN A 212 -12.02 20.61 15.27
C GLN A 212 -12.34 21.19 16.65
N ARG A 213 -11.35 21.87 17.25
CA ARG A 213 -11.59 22.54 18.52
C ARG A 213 -12.57 23.72 18.34
N LYS A 214 -13.75 23.63 18.96
CA LYS A 214 -14.80 24.69 18.94
C LYS A 214 -15.34 25.06 17.53
N LYS A 215 -15.29 24.15 16.58
CA LYS A 215 -15.86 24.30 15.24
C LYS A 215 -16.51 22.99 14.82
N ASP A 216 -17.36 23.04 13.81
CA ASP A 216 -17.92 21.86 13.19
C ASP A 216 -16.80 20.97 12.61
N PRO A 217 -16.97 19.64 12.64
CA PRO A 217 -16.03 18.72 12.05
C PRO A 217 -15.83 18.97 10.56
N ILE A 218 -14.62 18.72 10.07
CA ILE A 218 -14.38 18.66 8.62
C ILE A 218 -14.69 17.26 8.14
N ILE A 219 -15.51 17.15 7.10
CA ILE A 219 -15.80 15.87 6.43
C ILE A 219 -14.82 15.70 5.28
N PHE A 220 -13.85 14.81 5.46
CA PHE A 220 -12.81 14.51 4.47
C PHE A 220 -13.22 13.31 3.62
N VAL A 221 -13.43 13.51 2.32
CA VAL A 221 -14.00 12.51 1.40
C VAL A 221 -13.14 12.21 0.17
N GLU A 222 -12.21 13.09 -0.20
CA GLU A 222 -11.47 12.98 -1.45
C GLU A 222 -9.98 12.72 -1.21
N ASP A 223 -9.36 11.93 -2.09
CA ASP A 223 -7.93 11.69 -2.10
C ASP A 223 -7.17 13.01 -2.37
N GLU A 224 -6.41 13.48 -1.39
CA GLU A 224 -5.87 14.85 -1.35
C GLU A 224 -4.64 15.05 -2.24
N PHE A 225 -4.04 13.95 -2.71
CA PHE A 225 -2.76 14.00 -3.43
C PHE A 225 -2.95 14.17 -4.95
N MET A 226 -4.12 13.84 -5.49
CA MET A 226 -4.44 13.92 -6.92
C MET A 226 -4.25 15.33 -7.50
N LYS A 227 -3.76 15.40 -8.73
CA LYS A 227 -3.54 16.63 -9.50
C LYS A 227 -4.13 16.47 -10.90
N PRO A 228 -5.47 16.53 -11.06
CA PRO A 228 -6.14 16.23 -12.32
C PRO A 228 -5.75 17.17 -13.48
N ASN A 229 -5.26 18.37 -13.16
CA ASN A 229 -4.83 19.38 -14.15
C ASN A 229 -3.34 19.29 -14.51
N THR A 230 -2.66 18.16 -14.20
CA THR A 230 -1.26 17.95 -14.56
C THR A 230 -1.08 17.94 -16.08
N THR A 231 0.00 18.57 -16.56
CA THR A 231 0.41 18.58 -17.99
C THR A 231 1.86 18.14 -18.13
N LEU A 232 2.25 17.69 -19.31
CA LEU A 232 3.67 17.35 -19.59
C LEU A 232 4.59 18.56 -19.43
N GLU A 233 4.15 19.74 -19.80
CA GLU A 233 4.90 20.98 -19.62
C GLU A 233 5.18 21.27 -18.14
N ALA A 234 4.15 21.13 -17.29
CA ALA A 234 4.29 21.32 -15.86
C ALA A 234 5.24 20.28 -15.23
N LEU A 235 5.15 19.02 -15.66
CA LEU A 235 6.07 17.96 -15.21
C LEU A 235 7.49 18.23 -15.68
N GLY A 236 7.69 18.55 -16.96
CA GLY A 236 9.01 18.85 -17.55
C GLY A 236 9.73 20.03 -16.89
N GLY A 237 8.96 21.00 -16.33
CA GLY A 237 9.49 22.14 -15.57
C GLY A 237 10.02 21.80 -14.16
N LEU A 238 9.73 20.60 -13.64
CA LEU A 238 10.16 20.19 -12.29
C LEU A 238 11.66 19.84 -12.27
N ARG A 239 12.32 20.24 -11.18
CA ARG A 239 13.73 19.87 -10.94
C ARG A 239 13.84 18.45 -10.40
N ALA A 240 14.94 17.78 -10.71
CA ALA A 240 15.32 16.53 -10.07
C ALA A 240 15.37 16.70 -8.53
N ALA A 241 14.78 15.77 -7.81
CA ALA A 241 14.59 15.92 -6.37
C ALA A 241 15.62 15.14 -5.53
N PHE A 242 16.28 14.13 -6.10
CA PHE A 242 17.06 13.16 -5.33
C PHE A 242 18.53 13.08 -5.75
N LYS A 243 18.85 13.47 -6.96
CA LYS A 243 20.21 13.44 -7.49
C LYS A 243 20.45 14.70 -8.32
N LYS A 244 21.64 15.31 -8.18
CA LYS A 244 22.04 16.40 -9.08
C LYS A 244 22.08 15.87 -10.51
N ASP A 245 21.48 16.60 -11.43
CA ASP A 245 21.35 16.23 -12.83
C ASP A 245 20.60 14.87 -13.05
N GLY A 246 19.78 14.47 -12.08
CA GLY A 246 18.90 13.30 -12.17
C GLY A 246 17.60 13.60 -12.93
N SER A 247 16.73 12.59 -13.00
CA SER A 247 15.45 12.65 -13.73
C SER A 247 14.21 12.40 -12.86
N VAL A 248 14.39 11.87 -11.65
CA VAL A 248 13.31 11.60 -10.72
C VAL A 248 12.89 12.88 -10.00
N THR A 249 11.62 13.24 -10.11
CA THR A 249 11.05 14.48 -9.58
C THR A 249 9.90 14.22 -8.64
N ALA A 250 9.42 15.26 -7.96
CA ALA A 250 8.20 15.17 -7.17
C ALA A 250 6.93 14.94 -8.01
N GLY A 251 6.98 15.13 -9.31
CA GLY A 251 5.86 14.92 -10.22
C GLY A 251 5.76 13.50 -10.78
N ASN A 252 6.88 12.79 -10.86
CA ASN A 252 6.96 11.40 -11.35
C ASN A 252 7.27 10.39 -10.24
N SER A 253 7.00 10.78 -8.99
CA SER A 253 7.15 9.99 -7.76
C SER A 253 5.86 10.00 -6.94
N SER A 254 5.63 8.95 -6.16
CA SER A 254 4.60 8.98 -5.11
C SER A 254 4.98 9.94 -3.99
N GLY A 255 3.99 10.38 -3.22
CA GLY A 255 4.19 11.24 -2.05
C GLY A 255 4.37 10.49 -0.74
N LEU A 256 4.72 11.25 0.31
CA LEU A 256 4.49 10.85 1.69
C LEU A 256 3.00 11.07 1.99
N ASN A 257 2.33 10.07 2.54
CA ASN A 257 0.88 10.09 2.65
C ASN A 257 0.39 9.42 3.95
N ASP A 258 -0.86 9.72 4.28
CA ASP A 258 -1.56 9.23 5.46
C ASP A 258 -2.81 8.46 5.04
N GLY A 259 -3.14 7.37 5.73
CA GLY A 259 -4.37 6.62 5.45
C GLY A 259 -4.48 5.32 6.25
N ALA A 260 -5.60 4.64 6.04
CA ALA A 260 -5.87 3.29 6.55
C ALA A 260 -6.75 2.50 5.58
N VAL A 261 -6.62 1.18 5.61
CA VAL A 261 -7.43 0.23 4.84
C VAL A 261 -7.74 -0.99 5.69
N ALA A 262 -8.96 -1.51 5.58
CA ALA A 262 -9.37 -2.77 6.16
C ALA A 262 -10.09 -3.62 5.10
N LEU A 263 -9.75 -4.90 5.06
CA LEU A 263 -10.32 -5.93 4.19
C LEU A 263 -10.97 -7.00 5.06
N LEU A 264 -12.13 -7.49 4.68
CA LEU A 264 -12.72 -8.70 5.24
C LEU A 264 -12.24 -9.90 4.41
N MET A 265 -11.51 -10.79 5.06
CA MET A 265 -10.97 -12.00 4.46
C MET A 265 -11.69 -13.22 5.05
N ALA A 266 -12.16 -14.14 4.22
CA ALA A 266 -12.91 -15.30 4.67
C ALA A 266 -12.53 -16.59 3.96
N SER A 267 -12.66 -17.73 4.65
CA SER A 267 -12.67 -19.05 4.02
C SER A 267 -13.95 -19.28 3.22
N GLY A 268 -13.96 -20.23 2.29
CA GLY A 268 -15.20 -20.62 1.59
C GLY A 268 -16.29 -21.07 2.57
N GLU A 269 -15.92 -21.77 3.64
CA GLU A 269 -16.85 -22.18 4.70
C GLU A 269 -17.48 -21.00 5.45
N ALA A 270 -16.68 -19.95 5.74
CA ALA A 270 -17.18 -18.73 6.36
C ALA A 270 -18.07 -17.92 5.40
N VAL A 271 -17.71 -17.87 4.11
CA VAL A 271 -18.56 -17.25 3.08
C VAL A 271 -19.95 -17.87 3.08
N GLU A 272 -20.05 -19.20 3.07
CA GLU A 272 -21.34 -19.90 3.12
C GLU A 272 -22.07 -19.71 4.45
N ARG A 273 -21.36 -19.88 5.58
CA ARG A 273 -21.91 -19.79 6.94
C ARG A 273 -22.53 -18.42 7.24
N HIS A 274 -21.90 -17.36 6.78
CA HIS A 274 -22.33 -15.98 7.04
C HIS A 274 -23.04 -15.32 5.84
N GLY A 275 -23.31 -16.07 4.75
CA GLY A 275 -24.01 -15.55 3.58
C GLY A 275 -23.27 -14.39 2.89
N LEU A 276 -21.93 -14.39 2.94
CA LEU A 276 -21.08 -13.31 2.40
C LEU A 276 -21.02 -13.37 0.87
N LYS A 277 -20.72 -12.22 0.24
CA LYS A 277 -20.56 -12.12 -1.22
C LYS A 277 -19.11 -11.78 -1.54
N PRO A 278 -18.27 -12.75 -1.90
CA PRO A 278 -16.86 -12.50 -2.13
C PRO A 278 -16.62 -11.68 -3.40
N LEU A 279 -15.62 -10.79 -3.35
CA LEU A 279 -15.16 -10.01 -4.49
C LEU A 279 -14.13 -10.78 -5.33
N ALA A 280 -13.14 -11.38 -4.68
CA ALA A 280 -12.10 -12.11 -5.37
C ALA A 280 -11.51 -13.21 -4.48
N ARG A 281 -11.03 -14.28 -5.11
CA ARG A 281 -10.28 -15.36 -4.50
C ARG A 281 -8.78 -15.06 -4.58
N VAL A 282 -8.05 -15.30 -3.51
CA VAL A 282 -6.59 -15.30 -3.54
C VAL A 282 -6.11 -16.62 -4.14
N VAL A 283 -5.46 -16.55 -5.31
CA VAL A 283 -5.01 -17.72 -6.08
C VAL A 283 -3.59 -18.13 -5.70
N SER A 284 -2.68 -17.16 -5.69
CA SER A 284 -1.29 -17.35 -5.29
C SER A 284 -0.66 -16.08 -4.78
N SER A 285 0.47 -16.23 -4.09
CA SER A 285 1.32 -15.09 -3.72
C SER A 285 2.79 -15.50 -3.68
N ALA A 286 3.69 -14.55 -3.94
CA ALA A 286 5.12 -14.76 -3.84
C ALA A 286 5.87 -13.51 -3.41
N VAL A 287 6.99 -13.72 -2.72
CA VAL A 287 7.96 -12.69 -2.36
C VAL A 287 9.29 -13.00 -3.02
N ALA A 288 10.00 -11.97 -3.46
CA ALA A 288 11.34 -12.07 -3.99
C ALA A 288 12.28 -11.07 -3.33
N GLY A 289 13.53 -11.45 -3.10
CA GLY A 289 14.61 -10.53 -2.76
C GLY A 289 15.36 -10.12 -4.01
N VAL A 290 15.82 -8.86 -4.05
CA VAL A 290 16.65 -8.30 -5.10
C VAL A 290 17.73 -7.41 -4.48
N GLU A 291 18.69 -6.96 -5.27
CA GLU A 291 19.72 -6.05 -4.80
C GLU A 291 19.12 -4.76 -4.21
N PRO A 292 19.46 -4.36 -2.96
CA PRO A 292 18.82 -3.22 -2.28
C PRO A 292 18.90 -1.90 -3.06
N ARG A 293 20.01 -1.64 -3.78
CA ARG A 293 20.20 -0.39 -4.53
C ARG A 293 19.24 -0.22 -5.72
N ILE A 294 18.66 -1.32 -6.21
CA ILE A 294 17.66 -1.34 -7.28
C ILE A 294 16.36 -2.01 -6.81
N MET A 295 15.98 -1.77 -5.57
CA MET A 295 14.83 -2.39 -4.91
C MET A 295 13.55 -2.34 -5.75
N GLY A 296 13.41 -1.32 -6.60
CA GLY A 296 12.22 -1.10 -7.43
C GLY A 296 11.95 -2.20 -8.45
N ILE A 297 12.95 -3.04 -8.81
CA ILE A 297 12.76 -4.16 -9.74
C ILE A 297 12.15 -5.41 -9.08
N GLY A 298 12.00 -5.41 -7.74
CA GLY A 298 11.45 -6.54 -6.97
C GLY A 298 10.15 -7.14 -7.50
N PRO A 299 9.19 -6.33 -8.00
CA PRO A 299 7.94 -6.83 -8.60
C PRO A 299 8.13 -7.85 -9.71
N VAL A 300 9.18 -7.75 -10.51
CA VAL A 300 9.44 -8.64 -11.65
C VAL A 300 9.57 -10.10 -11.19
N GLU A 301 10.52 -10.34 -10.29
CA GLU A 301 10.76 -11.71 -9.78
C GLU A 301 9.61 -12.21 -8.89
N ALA A 302 8.97 -11.31 -8.13
CA ALA A 302 7.82 -11.69 -7.32
C ALA A 302 6.64 -12.12 -8.21
N SER A 303 6.36 -11.39 -9.30
CA SER A 303 5.30 -11.70 -10.27
C SER A 303 5.55 -13.01 -11.00
N LYS A 304 6.76 -13.21 -11.54
CA LYS A 304 7.17 -14.49 -12.18
C LYS A 304 6.95 -15.68 -11.23
N LYS A 305 7.37 -15.55 -9.97
CA LYS A 305 7.18 -16.59 -8.96
C LYS A 305 5.71 -16.83 -8.61
N ALA A 306 4.88 -15.79 -8.53
CA ALA A 306 3.47 -15.93 -8.21
C ALA A 306 2.70 -16.62 -9.35
N LEU A 307 2.98 -16.24 -10.59
CA LEU A 307 2.39 -16.83 -11.80
C LEU A 307 2.78 -18.30 -11.94
N ALA A 308 4.07 -18.62 -11.82
CA ALA A 308 4.59 -19.98 -11.95
C ALA A 308 3.99 -20.98 -10.94
N LYS A 309 3.56 -20.53 -9.75
CA LYS A 309 2.94 -21.41 -8.74
C LYS A 309 1.58 -21.98 -9.17
N VAL A 310 0.95 -21.37 -10.15
CA VAL A 310 -0.42 -21.68 -10.57
C VAL A 310 -0.53 -21.87 -12.08
N ASP A 311 0.60 -22.05 -12.75
CA ASP A 311 0.72 -22.30 -14.19
C ASP A 311 0.00 -21.22 -15.05
N LEU A 312 0.04 -19.95 -14.58
CA LEU A 312 -0.47 -18.80 -15.30
C LEU A 312 0.69 -17.95 -15.87
N THR A 313 0.37 -17.17 -16.88
CA THR A 313 1.28 -16.23 -17.56
C THR A 313 0.78 -14.78 -17.42
N LEU A 314 1.57 -13.81 -17.87
CA LEU A 314 1.12 -12.41 -17.92
C LEU A 314 0.00 -12.16 -18.93
N ASP A 315 -0.11 -13.01 -19.94
CA ASP A 315 -1.17 -12.92 -20.96
C ASP A 315 -2.54 -13.33 -20.38
N ASP A 316 -2.54 -14.12 -19.31
CA ASP A 316 -3.78 -14.49 -18.60
C ASP A 316 -4.30 -13.38 -17.69
N MET A 317 -3.49 -12.34 -17.45
CA MET A 317 -3.85 -11.26 -16.54
C MET A 317 -4.65 -10.16 -17.25
N ASP A 318 -5.86 -9.95 -16.80
CA ASP A 318 -6.76 -8.92 -17.33
C ASP A 318 -6.54 -7.56 -16.67
N ILE A 319 -6.01 -7.55 -15.45
CA ILE A 319 -5.72 -6.36 -14.64
C ILE A 319 -4.34 -6.54 -14.03
N ILE A 320 -3.55 -5.47 -14.02
CA ILE A 320 -2.23 -5.42 -13.40
C ILE A 320 -2.17 -4.18 -12.49
N GLU A 321 -2.31 -4.40 -11.19
CA GLU A 321 -2.04 -3.35 -10.18
C GLU A 321 -0.57 -3.42 -9.80
N LEU A 322 0.23 -2.49 -10.31
CA LEU A 322 1.65 -2.34 -9.99
C LEU A 322 1.85 -1.03 -9.23
N ASN A 323 2.23 -1.10 -7.95
CA ASN A 323 2.40 0.11 -7.15
C ASN A 323 3.42 1.06 -7.77
N GLU A 324 3.05 2.32 -7.86
CA GLU A 324 3.84 3.40 -8.47
C GLU A 324 4.62 4.16 -7.39
N ALA A 325 5.65 3.53 -6.82
CA ALA A 325 6.54 4.27 -5.92
C ALA A 325 7.28 5.39 -6.70
N PHE A 326 7.71 5.09 -7.93
CA PHE A 326 8.30 6.00 -8.89
C PHE A 326 7.93 5.57 -10.32
N ALA A 327 7.74 6.49 -11.23
CA ALA A 327 7.51 6.18 -12.64
C ALA A 327 8.66 5.34 -13.23
N ALA A 328 9.90 5.72 -12.93
CA ALA A 328 11.10 4.96 -13.33
C ALA A 328 11.04 3.49 -12.86
N GLN A 329 10.55 3.25 -11.64
CA GLN A 329 10.43 1.91 -11.09
C GLN A 329 9.37 1.09 -11.83
N VAL A 330 8.22 1.69 -12.16
CA VAL A 330 7.17 0.98 -12.91
C VAL A 330 7.66 0.65 -14.31
N LEU A 331 8.24 1.63 -15.02
CA LEU A 331 8.78 1.45 -16.36
C LEU A 331 9.89 0.37 -16.43
N ALA A 332 10.77 0.32 -15.42
CA ALA A 332 11.73 -0.78 -15.32
C ALA A 332 11.03 -2.14 -15.21
N CYS A 333 10.00 -2.24 -14.36
CA CYS A 333 9.27 -3.48 -14.16
C CYS A 333 8.48 -3.90 -15.43
N THR A 334 7.76 -2.96 -16.06
CA THR A 334 6.95 -3.28 -17.25
C THR A 334 7.81 -3.76 -18.40
N ARG A 335 8.91 -3.09 -18.67
CA ARG A 335 9.87 -3.46 -19.73
C ARG A 335 10.52 -4.83 -19.47
N GLU A 336 10.93 -5.12 -18.24
CA GLU A 336 11.49 -6.44 -17.83
C GLU A 336 10.46 -7.57 -17.84
N LEU A 337 9.17 -7.25 -17.72
CA LEU A 337 8.07 -8.18 -17.86
C LEU A 337 7.60 -8.34 -19.31
N GLY A 338 8.17 -7.59 -20.26
CA GLY A 338 7.79 -7.62 -21.67
C GLY A 338 6.49 -6.88 -21.99
N LEU A 339 6.03 -6.02 -21.09
CA LEU A 339 4.85 -5.18 -21.28
C LEU A 339 5.24 -3.85 -21.95
N VAL A 340 4.31 -3.26 -22.69
CA VAL A 340 4.47 -1.89 -23.20
C VAL A 340 4.21 -0.88 -22.08
N ASP A 341 4.86 0.28 -22.16
CA ASP A 341 4.80 1.31 -21.12
C ASP A 341 3.38 1.85 -20.85
N ASN A 342 2.51 1.80 -21.84
CA ASN A 342 1.11 2.24 -21.79
C ASN A 342 0.11 1.09 -21.90
N ASP A 343 0.46 -0.11 -21.43
CA ASP A 343 -0.48 -1.24 -21.37
C ASP A 343 -1.71 -0.87 -20.53
N GLU A 344 -2.88 -0.86 -21.15
CA GLU A 344 -4.15 -0.44 -20.55
C GLU A 344 -4.55 -1.27 -19.31
N ARG A 345 -4.00 -2.47 -19.15
CA ARG A 345 -4.22 -3.34 -17.99
C ARG A 345 -3.55 -2.80 -16.71
N ILE A 346 -2.50 -1.94 -16.88
CA ILE A 346 -1.72 -1.42 -15.75
C ILE A 346 -2.48 -0.30 -15.07
N ASN A 347 -2.76 -0.47 -13.78
CA ASN A 347 -3.38 0.53 -12.91
C ASN A 347 -4.55 1.26 -13.58
N PRO A 348 -5.65 0.57 -13.94
CA PRO A 348 -6.73 1.14 -14.76
C PRO A 348 -7.39 2.37 -14.12
N ASN A 349 -7.26 2.51 -12.81
CA ASN A 349 -7.80 3.63 -12.02
C ASN A 349 -6.72 4.62 -11.54
N GLY A 350 -5.51 4.58 -12.14
CA GLY A 350 -4.36 5.33 -11.64
C GLY A 350 -3.73 4.69 -10.41
N GLY A 351 -2.50 5.09 -10.08
CA GLY A 351 -1.73 4.49 -8.99
C GLY A 351 -1.21 5.51 -7.99
N ALA A 352 -0.14 5.17 -7.31
CA ALA A 352 0.36 5.94 -6.17
C ALA A 352 0.94 7.32 -6.54
N ILE A 353 1.37 7.53 -7.78
CA ILE A 353 1.79 8.86 -8.27
C ILE A 353 0.62 9.85 -8.20
N ALA A 354 -0.59 9.37 -8.49
CA ALA A 354 -1.79 10.19 -8.40
C ALA A 354 -2.45 10.14 -7.02
N LEU A 355 -2.58 8.96 -6.42
CA LEU A 355 -3.35 8.75 -5.20
C LEU A 355 -2.53 8.90 -3.91
N GLY A 356 -1.22 8.62 -3.97
CA GLY A 356 -0.35 8.60 -2.82
C GLY A 356 0.04 7.19 -2.34
N HIS A 357 1.07 7.11 -1.47
CA HIS A 357 1.68 5.87 -1.01
C HIS A 357 1.90 5.84 0.51
N PRO A 358 0.84 5.77 1.33
CA PRO A 358 1.00 5.45 2.73
C PRO A 358 1.44 3.98 2.85
N LEU A 359 2.66 3.73 3.41
CA LEU A 359 3.40 2.47 3.26
C LEU A 359 2.60 1.25 3.71
N GLY A 360 2.07 1.27 4.93
CA GLY A 360 1.29 0.16 5.50
C GLY A 360 -0.06 -0.07 4.82
N VAL A 361 -0.57 0.93 4.10
CA VAL A 361 -1.91 0.92 3.48
C VAL A 361 -1.90 0.38 2.06
N THR A 362 -0.90 0.76 1.28
CA THR A 362 -0.92 0.60 -0.18
C THR A 362 -1.15 -0.84 -0.62
N GLY A 363 -0.52 -1.82 0.02
CA GLY A 363 -0.69 -3.22 -0.35
C GLY A 363 -2.14 -3.72 -0.21
N GLY A 364 -2.82 -3.35 0.89
CA GLY A 364 -4.24 -3.66 1.08
C GLY A 364 -5.13 -2.89 0.11
N ARG A 365 -4.82 -1.61 -0.16
CA ARG A 365 -5.55 -0.78 -1.12
C ARG A 365 -5.54 -1.38 -2.53
N ILE A 366 -4.37 -1.74 -3.06
CA ILE A 366 -4.28 -2.26 -4.43
C ILE A 366 -4.91 -3.66 -4.56
N LEU A 367 -4.88 -4.49 -3.50
CA LEU A 367 -5.64 -5.75 -3.47
C LEU A 367 -7.14 -5.49 -3.55
N HIS A 368 -7.66 -4.55 -2.76
CA HIS A 368 -9.08 -4.17 -2.78
C HIS A 368 -9.49 -3.55 -4.12
N SER A 369 -8.68 -2.63 -4.63
CA SER A 369 -8.91 -1.98 -5.91
C SER A 369 -8.98 -3.00 -7.06
N ALA A 370 -8.05 -3.96 -7.11
CA ALA A 370 -8.06 -5.02 -8.10
C ALA A 370 -9.29 -5.94 -7.96
N ALA A 371 -9.67 -6.34 -6.74
CA ALA A 371 -10.83 -7.18 -6.49
C ALA A 371 -12.14 -6.50 -6.96
N LEU A 372 -12.31 -5.21 -6.66
CA LEU A 372 -13.45 -4.42 -7.14
C LEU A 372 -13.44 -4.25 -8.67
N GLU A 373 -12.28 -4.00 -9.27
CA GLU A 373 -12.17 -3.84 -10.72
C GLU A 373 -12.51 -5.13 -11.47
N LEU A 374 -12.14 -6.30 -10.92
CA LEU A 374 -12.55 -7.59 -11.46
C LEU A 374 -14.08 -7.74 -11.44
N GLN A 375 -14.76 -7.31 -10.38
CA GLN A 375 -16.22 -7.36 -10.28
C GLN A 375 -16.90 -6.39 -11.23
N GLU A 376 -16.45 -5.13 -11.29
CA GLU A 376 -17.06 -4.10 -12.15
C GLU A 376 -16.93 -4.41 -13.64
N THR A 377 -15.79 -5.00 -14.03
CA THR A 377 -15.50 -5.27 -15.46
C THR A 377 -15.87 -6.68 -15.90
N GLY A 378 -16.20 -7.57 -14.97
CA GLY A 378 -16.45 -8.99 -15.27
C GLY A 378 -15.20 -9.78 -15.70
N LYS A 379 -14.01 -9.18 -15.59
CA LYS A 379 -12.72 -9.79 -15.91
C LYS A 379 -12.35 -10.87 -14.91
N LYS A 380 -11.40 -11.74 -15.26
CA LYS A 380 -11.12 -12.97 -14.51
C LYS A 380 -9.95 -12.87 -13.56
N TYR A 381 -8.78 -12.46 -14.03
CA TYR A 381 -7.55 -12.49 -13.24
C TYR A 381 -6.93 -11.11 -13.08
N ALA A 382 -6.37 -10.88 -11.89
CA ALA A 382 -5.56 -9.71 -11.61
C ALA A 382 -4.21 -10.09 -10.99
N LEU A 383 -3.13 -9.49 -11.49
CA LEU A 383 -1.83 -9.47 -10.87
C LEU A 383 -1.71 -8.19 -10.03
N VAL A 384 -1.43 -8.33 -8.75
CA VAL A 384 -1.20 -7.22 -7.82
C VAL A 384 0.22 -7.29 -7.32
N SER A 385 1.06 -6.30 -7.61
CA SER A 385 2.49 -6.35 -7.26
C SER A 385 3.03 -5.01 -6.79
N MET A 386 4.10 -5.05 -5.98
CA MET A 386 4.75 -3.86 -5.47
C MET A 386 6.21 -4.09 -5.08
N CYS A 387 7.03 -3.05 -5.24
CA CYS A 387 8.38 -3.00 -4.73
C CYS A 387 8.40 -2.71 -3.22
N ILE A 388 9.49 -3.05 -2.58
CA ILE A 388 9.65 -2.92 -1.14
C ILE A 388 11.07 -2.44 -0.85
N GLY A 389 11.21 -1.46 -0.01
CA GLY A 389 12.50 -0.97 0.44
C GLY A 389 13.43 -2.09 0.92
N VAL A 390 14.74 -1.83 0.89
CA VAL A 390 15.78 -2.80 1.22
C VAL A 390 15.81 -4.04 0.29
N GLY A 391 15.28 -3.90 -0.94
CA GLY A 391 15.47 -4.90 -2.00
C GLY A 391 14.53 -6.10 -1.94
N GLN A 392 13.21 -5.88 -1.97
CA GLN A 392 12.23 -6.95 -2.08
C GLN A 392 11.11 -6.60 -3.07
N GLY A 393 10.36 -7.59 -3.51
CA GLY A 393 9.09 -7.45 -4.22
C GLY A 393 8.04 -8.41 -3.66
N TYR A 394 6.77 -8.04 -3.77
CA TYR A 394 5.64 -8.89 -3.43
C TYR A 394 4.65 -8.91 -4.59
N ALA A 395 4.11 -10.09 -4.90
CA ALA A 395 3.05 -10.25 -5.89
C ALA A 395 1.96 -11.20 -5.37
N THR A 396 0.72 -10.92 -5.77
CA THR A 396 -0.47 -11.72 -5.46
C THR A 396 -1.33 -11.82 -6.71
N ILE A 397 -1.82 -13.03 -7.00
CA ILE A 397 -2.78 -13.28 -8.08
C ILE A 397 -4.17 -13.39 -7.46
N LEU A 398 -5.10 -12.62 -7.99
CA LEU A 398 -6.51 -12.67 -7.63
C LEU A 398 -7.32 -13.24 -8.81
N GLU A 399 -8.38 -13.97 -8.49
CA GLU A 399 -9.39 -14.41 -9.44
C GLU A 399 -10.74 -13.87 -8.99
N ARG A 400 -11.54 -13.36 -9.93
CA ARG A 400 -12.91 -12.92 -9.64
C ARG A 400 -13.72 -14.07 -9.02
N ALA A 401 -14.43 -13.78 -7.93
CA ALA A 401 -15.27 -14.75 -7.25
C ALA A 401 -16.63 -14.92 -7.94
#